data_b68cee36a341452fc7c0e5138fd558f4
#
_entry.id   b68cee36a341452fc7c0e5138fd558f4
#
_cell.length_a   1.000
_cell.length_b   1.000
_cell.length_c   1.000
_cell.angle_alpha   90.00
_cell.angle_beta   90.00
_cell.angle_gamma   90.00
#
_symmetry.space_group_name_H-M   'P 1'
#
loop_
_entity.id
_entity.type
_entity.pdbx_description
1 polymer ?
#
loop_
_entity_poly.entity_id
_entity_poly.type
_entity_poly.pdbx_seq_one_letter_code
_entity_poly.pdbx_strand_id
1 'polypeptide(L)'
;MFAPMKSLMFAKGLFALGLGLGLAKGTVTAAKGAKVVKAFGYENCIELINKTTRVVLAQAGGRVLSYEVNGVNALYLSESDSQGKGGSSAGRFDIGPERVLPRHDLLWSGPYSGEVTGNRSAKFTSGKDKVTGFQIVREFKLAAKGTHLRIRQTVINVSEKTSQVCYWCRTFVHGQGICVVPVTEHSRMPRKHVIYE
;
A
#
# COMPACT_ATOMS: atom_id res chain seq x y z
N MET A 1 51.97 37.00 46.59
CA MET A 1 52.43 35.61 46.51
C MET A 1 51.81 35.02 45.26
N PHE A 2 52.55 35.02 44.13
CA PHE A 2 52.06 34.63 42.81
C PHE A 2 52.44 33.16 42.55
N ALA A 3 51.46 32.35 42.13
CA ALA A 3 51.72 31.00 41.68
C ALA A 3 51.63 30.94 40.14
N PRO A 4 52.43 30.11 39.46
CA PRO A 4 52.65 30.20 38.03
C PRO A 4 51.61 29.45 37.20
N MET A 5 51.33 30.04 36.04
CA MET A 5 50.49 29.56 34.95
C MET A 5 51.12 28.35 34.24
N LYS A 6 50.39 27.22 34.19
CA LYS A 6 50.83 26.06 33.39
C LYS A 6 50.25 26.15 31.97
N SER A 7 51.16 26.04 31.01
CA SER A 7 50.94 25.97 29.57
C SER A 7 50.01 24.83 29.18
N LEU A 8 49.00 25.12 28.35
CA LEU A 8 48.10 24.15 27.76
C LEU A 8 48.55 23.82 26.33
N MET A 9 49.04 22.60 26.16
CA MET A 9 49.41 22.08 24.84
C MET A 9 48.15 21.83 23.99
N PHE A 10 48.11 22.44 22.80
CA PHE A 10 47.11 22.17 21.75
C PHE A 10 47.43 20.83 21.09
N ALA A 11 46.57 19.82 21.28
CA ALA A 11 46.54 18.62 20.51
C ALA A 11 45.79 18.89 19.18
N LYS A 12 46.49 18.77 18.04
CA LYS A 12 45.90 18.81 16.71
C LYS A 12 45.09 17.56 16.48
N GLY A 13 43.78 17.69 16.58
CA GLY A 13 42.84 16.63 16.21
C GLY A 13 42.77 16.52 14.68
N LEU A 14 43.14 15.35 14.17
CA LEU A 14 43.01 14.95 12.78
C LEU A 14 41.53 14.68 12.49
N PHE A 15 40.83 15.55 11.78
CA PHE A 15 39.51 15.33 11.27
C PHE A 15 39.58 14.35 10.10
N ALA A 16 39.26 13.10 10.33
CA ALA A 16 39.01 12.14 9.26
C ALA A 16 37.63 12.45 8.66
N LEU A 17 37.61 13.04 7.46
CA LEU A 17 36.40 13.15 6.64
C LEU A 17 36.00 11.75 6.16
N GLY A 18 35.11 11.09 6.88
CA GLY A 18 34.45 9.89 6.41
C GLY A 18 33.49 10.24 5.28
N LEU A 19 33.92 10.04 4.02
CA LEU A 19 32.99 9.99 2.88
C LEU A 19 32.11 8.76 3.09
N GLY A 20 30.93 8.96 3.67
CA GLY A 20 29.87 7.99 3.64
C GLY A 20 29.36 7.84 2.21
N LEU A 21 29.86 6.85 1.47
CA LEU A 21 29.18 6.39 0.26
C LEU A 21 27.80 5.88 0.66
N GLY A 22 26.80 6.74 0.60
CA GLY A 22 25.40 6.35 0.61
C GLY A 22 25.14 5.51 -0.64
N LEU A 23 25.19 4.18 -0.51
CA LEU A 23 24.67 3.28 -1.52
C LEU A 23 23.23 3.63 -1.74
N ALA A 24 22.91 4.35 -2.81
CA ALA A 24 21.55 4.51 -3.28
C ALA A 24 21.01 3.08 -3.51
N LYS A 25 20.07 2.65 -2.68
CA LYS A 25 19.36 1.39 -2.87
C LYS A 25 18.61 1.51 -4.19
N GLY A 26 19.17 0.92 -5.25
CA GLY A 26 18.51 0.84 -6.54
C GLY A 26 17.13 0.22 -6.34
N THR A 27 16.10 0.85 -6.88
CA THR A 27 14.75 0.29 -6.83
C THR A 27 14.72 -1.02 -7.60
N VAL A 28 14.40 -2.12 -6.92
CA VAL A 28 14.27 -3.44 -7.55
C VAL A 28 13.01 -3.39 -8.42
N THR A 29 13.18 -3.50 -9.74
CA THR A 29 12.06 -3.44 -10.71
C THR A 29 11.48 -4.82 -11.05
N ALA A 30 12.18 -5.90 -10.73
CA ALA A 30 11.74 -7.27 -10.99
C ALA A 30 12.31 -8.28 -9.98
N ALA A 31 11.52 -9.32 -9.70
CA ALA A 31 11.89 -10.51 -8.96
C ALA A 31 11.05 -11.69 -9.46
N LYS A 32 11.31 -12.93 -8.99
CA LYS A 32 10.55 -14.10 -9.43
C LYS A 32 9.04 -13.91 -9.22
N GLY A 33 8.29 -13.81 -10.33
CA GLY A 33 6.84 -13.59 -10.31
C GLY A 33 6.41 -12.22 -9.79
N ALA A 34 7.28 -11.22 -9.87
CA ALA A 34 6.96 -9.82 -9.63
C ALA A 34 7.76 -8.93 -10.58
N LYS A 35 7.12 -7.99 -11.26
CA LYS A 35 7.77 -7.03 -12.16
C LYS A 35 6.94 -5.77 -12.33
N VAL A 36 7.60 -4.69 -12.71
CA VAL A 36 6.94 -3.45 -13.13
C VAL A 36 6.41 -3.62 -14.55
N VAL A 37 5.17 -3.19 -14.79
CA VAL A 37 4.49 -3.29 -16.09
C VAL A 37 3.63 -2.03 -16.34
N LYS A 38 3.31 -1.77 -17.61
CA LYS A 38 2.21 -0.89 -18.01
C LYS A 38 0.94 -1.72 -18.14
N ALA A 39 -0.14 -1.32 -17.51
CA ALA A 39 -1.42 -2.04 -17.59
C ALA A 39 -2.60 -1.09 -17.37
N PHE A 40 -3.71 -1.33 -18.09
CA PHE A 40 -4.95 -0.56 -17.93
C PHE A 40 -4.76 0.96 -18.06
N GLY A 41 -3.87 1.40 -18.96
CA GLY A 41 -3.56 2.82 -19.13
C GLY A 41 -2.73 3.45 -18.00
N TYR A 42 -2.38 2.69 -16.97
CA TYR A 42 -1.48 3.14 -15.89
C TYR A 42 -0.05 2.73 -16.16
N GLU A 43 0.88 3.68 -15.99
CA GLU A 43 2.31 3.40 -15.97
C GLU A 43 2.73 2.80 -14.61
N ASN A 44 3.87 2.12 -14.58
CA ASN A 44 4.51 1.67 -13.36
C ASN A 44 3.61 0.81 -12.43
N CYS A 45 2.67 0.05 -12.99
CA CYS A 45 1.97 -0.99 -12.25
C CYS A 45 2.95 -2.08 -11.82
N ILE A 46 2.63 -2.80 -10.74
CA ILE A 46 3.38 -4.00 -10.37
C ILE A 46 2.48 -5.22 -10.61
N GLU A 47 2.97 -6.13 -11.44
CA GLU A 47 2.37 -7.43 -11.66
C GLU A 47 2.95 -8.46 -10.69
N LEU A 48 2.07 -9.21 -10.01
CA LEU A 48 2.44 -10.40 -9.24
C LEU A 48 1.81 -11.61 -9.93
N ILE A 49 2.60 -12.65 -10.21
CA ILE A 49 2.12 -13.82 -10.96
C ILE A 49 2.68 -15.14 -10.41
N ASN A 50 1.84 -16.17 -10.42
CA ASN A 50 2.21 -17.57 -10.27
C ASN A 50 1.55 -18.40 -11.40
N LYS A 51 1.48 -19.74 -11.26
CA LYS A 51 0.93 -20.62 -12.31
C LYS A 51 -0.55 -20.39 -12.59
N THR A 52 -1.34 -19.99 -11.58
CA THR A 52 -2.81 -19.92 -11.66
C THR A 52 -3.35 -18.51 -11.50
N THR A 53 -2.58 -17.59 -10.95
CA THR A 53 -3.07 -16.29 -10.50
C THR A 53 -2.17 -15.16 -10.98
N ARG A 54 -2.80 -14.12 -11.51
CA ARG A 54 -2.16 -12.87 -11.90
C ARG A 54 -2.84 -11.71 -11.16
N VAL A 55 -2.05 -10.82 -10.57
CA VAL A 55 -2.52 -9.64 -9.85
C VAL A 55 -1.85 -8.42 -10.44
N VAL A 56 -2.59 -7.38 -10.74
CA VAL A 56 -2.06 -6.08 -11.19
C VAL A 56 -2.36 -5.03 -10.14
N LEU A 57 -1.31 -4.39 -9.66
CA LEU A 57 -1.33 -3.37 -8.63
C LEU A 57 -0.97 -2.01 -9.22
N ALA A 58 -1.76 -0.97 -8.96
CA ALA A 58 -1.50 0.39 -9.44
C ALA A 58 -0.92 1.28 -8.35
N GLN A 59 -0.04 2.20 -8.73
CA GLN A 59 0.44 3.26 -7.85
C GLN A 59 -0.67 4.28 -7.54
N ALA A 60 -1.60 4.52 -8.47
CA ALA A 60 -2.76 5.36 -8.24
C ALA A 60 -3.67 4.73 -7.16
N GLY A 61 -3.66 5.32 -5.98
CA GLY A 61 -4.37 4.83 -4.80
C GLY A 61 -3.80 3.56 -4.18
N GLY A 62 -2.63 3.06 -4.62
CA GLY A 62 -1.98 1.85 -4.09
C GLY A 62 -2.92 0.64 -4.06
N ARG A 63 -3.66 0.37 -5.13
CA ARG A 63 -4.80 -0.55 -5.17
C ARG A 63 -4.63 -1.73 -6.11
N VAL A 64 -5.48 -2.73 -5.98
CA VAL A 64 -5.57 -3.87 -6.90
C VAL A 64 -6.48 -3.50 -8.07
N LEU A 65 -5.97 -3.49 -9.31
CA LEU A 65 -6.77 -3.27 -10.52
C LEU A 65 -7.36 -4.56 -11.07
N SER A 66 -6.59 -5.65 -11.01
CA SER A 66 -7.00 -6.96 -11.52
C SER A 66 -6.53 -8.07 -10.59
N TYR A 67 -7.38 -9.04 -10.40
CA TYR A 67 -7.09 -10.29 -9.70
C TYR A 67 -7.66 -11.44 -10.54
N GLU A 68 -6.80 -12.03 -11.34
CA GLU A 68 -7.16 -13.06 -12.30
C GLU A 68 -6.81 -14.45 -11.77
N VAL A 69 -7.75 -15.37 -11.88
CA VAL A 69 -7.57 -16.79 -11.58
C VAL A 69 -7.86 -17.58 -12.85
N ASN A 70 -6.86 -18.32 -13.34
CA ASN A 70 -6.93 -19.05 -14.61
C ASN A 70 -7.41 -18.19 -15.79
N GLY A 71 -6.96 -16.93 -15.83
CA GLY A 71 -7.29 -15.96 -16.89
C GLY A 71 -8.61 -15.23 -16.72
N VAL A 72 -9.41 -15.52 -15.68
CA VAL A 72 -10.67 -14.83 -15.41
C VAL A 72 -10.47 -13.80 -14.30
N ASN A 73 -10.73 -12.52 -14.60
CA ASN A 73 -10.65 -11.46 -13.60
C ASN A 73 -11.88 -11.47 -12.67
N ALA A 74 -11.66 -11.61 -11.37
CA ALA A 74 -12.72 -11.58 -10.38
C ALA A 74 -13.19 -10.16 -10.04
N LEU A 75 -12.39 -9.13 -10.37
CA LEU A 75 -12.70 -7.75 -10.02
C LEU A 75 -13.41 -7.03 -11.17
N TYR A 76 -14.41 -6.22 -10.81
CA TYR A 76 -15.01 -5.27 -11.73
C TYR A 76 -14.10 -4.05 -11.91
N LEU A 77 -13.67 -3.79 -13.12
CA LEU A 77 -12.89 -2.62 -13.51
C LEU A 77 -13.74 -1.75 -14.44
N SER A 78 -14.06 -0.52 -14.02
CA SER A 78 -14.83 0.42 -14.84
C SER A 78 -14.06 0.82 -16.11
N GLU A 79 -14.76 1.33 -17.09
CA GLU A 79 -14.13 1.79 -18.32
C GLU A 79 -13.09 2.90 -18.07
N SER A 80 -13.39 3.89 -17.23
CA SER A 80 -12.44 4.94 -16.87
C SER A 80 -11.18 4.37 -16.21
N ASP A 81 -11.34 3.43 -15.28
CA ASP A 81 -10.21 2.75 -14.64
C ASP A 81 -9.40 1.90 -15.63
N SER A 82 -10.06 1.24 -16.59
CA SER A 82 -9.36 0.43 -17.60
C SER A 82 -8.55 1.25 -18.61
N GLN A 83 -8.81 2.56 -18.67
CA GLN A 83 -8.12 3.51 -19.53
C GLN A 83 -7.10 4.39 -18.78
N GLY A 84 -6.85 4.13 -17.48
CA GLY A 84 -5.94 4.92 -16.68
C GLY A 84 -6.45 6.33 -16.29
N LYS A 85 -7.74 6.58 -16.51
CA LYS A 85 -8.37 7.88 -16.24
C LYS A 85 -8.81 8.06 -14.79
N GLY A 86 -8.47 7.11 -13.93
CA GLY A 86 -8.91 7.05 -12.55
C GLY A 86 -10.34 6.55 -12.41
N GLY A 87 -10.73 6.27 -11.19
CA GLY A 87 -12.05 5.77 -10.84
C GLY A 87 -12.06 5.17 -9.45
N SER A 88 -13.18 4.55 -9.09
CA SER A 88 -13.39 3.97 -7.77
C SER A 88 -13.69 2.47 -7.78
N SER A 89 -13.47 1.80 -8.92
CA SER A 89 -13.73 0.38 -9.09
C SER A 89 -12.57 -0.53 -8.66
N ALA A 90 -12.72 -1.82 -8.84
CA ALA A 90 -11.78 -2.88 -8.47
C ALA A 90 -11.49 -2.94 -6.96
N GLY A 91 -10.29 -3.33 -6.55
CA GLY A 91 -9.93 -3.50 -5.14
C GLY A 91 -9.36 -2.22 -4.54
N ARG A 92 -10.14 -1.55 -3.72
CA ARG A 92 -9.73 -0.31 -3.05
C ARG A 92 -9.58 -0.49 -1.55
N PHE A 93 -8.63 0.23 -1.02
CA PHE A 93 -8.34 0.27 0.41
C PHE A 93 -8.38 1.71 0.87
N ASP A 94 -9.10 1.97 1.94
CA ASP A 94 -9.26 3.30 2.49
C ASP A 94 -9.28 3.27 4.01
N ILE A 95 -9.41 4.43 4.59
CA ILE A 95 -9.58 4.66 6.02
C ILE A 95 -10.94 5.32 6.27
N GLY A 96 -11.47 5.08 7.44
CA GLY A 96 -12.78 5.59 7.85
C GLY A 96 -12.82 6.04 9.31
N PRO A 97 -13.98 6.42 9.78
CA PRO A 97 -15.29 6.44 9.08
C PRO A 97 -15.38 7.54 8.01
N GLU A 98 -15.93 7.21 6.84
CA GLU A 98 -15.95 8.09 5.66
C GLU A 98 -16.60 9.47 5.92
N ARG A 99 -17.62 9.53 6.78
CA ARG A 99 -18.34 10.78 7.10
C ARG A 99 -17.69 11.58 8.24
N VAL A 100 -16.71 11.02 8.92
CA VAL A 100 -16.03 11.63 10.08
C VAL A 100 -14.66 12.16 9.69
N LEU A 101 -13.93 11.40 8.89
CA LEU A 101 -12.64 11.85 8.38
C LEU A 101 -12.81 12.90 7.28
N PRO A 102 -11.98 13.95 7.26
CA PRO A 102 -11.98 14.91 6.18
C PRO A 102 -11.60 14.22 4.85
N ARG A 103 -11.95 14.85 3.73
CA ARG A 103 -11.57 14.38 2.41
C ARG A 103 -10.05 14.26 2.29
N HIS A 104 -9.57 13.11 1.83
CA HIS A 104 -8.15 12.74 1.84
C HIS A 104 -7.73 12.12 0.50
N ASP A 105 -7.85 12.90 -0.57
CA ASP A 105 -7.59 12.47 -1.95
C ASP A 105 -6.19 11.87 -2.13
N LEU A 106 -5.19 12.34 -1.38
CA LEU A 106 -3.83 11.81 -1.43
C LEU A 106 -3.78 10.32 -1.01
N LEU A 107 -4.52 9.95 0.02
CA LEU A 107 -4.59 8.56 0.50
C LEU A 107 -5.58 7.74 -0.32
N TRP A 108 -6.64 8.36 -0.83
CA TRP A 108 -7.70 7.69 -1.57
C TRP A 108 -7.28 7.30 -2.99
N SER A 109 -6.77 8.25 -3.76
CA SER A 109 -6.47 8.06 -5.19
C SER A 109 -5.13 8.62 -5.63
N GLY A 110 -4.42 9.27 -4.72
CA GLY A 110 -3.13 9.90 -5.01
C GLY A 110 -2.04 8.91 -5.40
N PRO A 111 -0.90 9.40 -5.84
CA PRO A 111 0.22 8.56 -6.22
C PRO A 111 0.88 7.92 -4.99
N TYR A 112 1.07 6.61 -5.07
CA TYR A 112 1.87 5.85 -4.11
C TYR A 112 3.22 5.50 -4.74
N SER A 113 4.28 5.57 -3.95
CA SER A 113 5.56 4.97 -4.34
C SER A 113 5.42 3.45 -4.29
N GLY A 114 5.62 2.77 -5.41
CA GLY A 114 5.53 1.31 -5.51
C GLY A 114 6.89 0.67 -5.75
N GLU A 115 7.20 -0.41 -5.06
CA GLU A 115 8.44 -1.16 -5.21
C GLU A 115 8.21 -2.67 -5.18
N VAL A 116 8.96 -3.41 -5.96
CA VAL A 116 9.05 -4.88 -5.86
C VAL A 116 9.96 -5.21 -4.67
N THR A 117 9.40 -5.89 -3.67
CA THR A 117 10.11 -6.20 -2.41
C THR A 117 10.66 -7.62 -2.35
N GLY A 118 10.44 -8.41 -3.41
CA GLY A 118 10.93 -9.77 -3.53
C GLY A 118 10.00 -10.66 -4.35
N ASN A 119 10.22 -11.98 -4.30
CA ASN A 119 9.45 -12.94 -5.09
C ASN A 119 7.94 -12.78 -4.85
N ARG A 120 7.17 -12.43 -5.90
CA ARG A 120 5.72 -12.22 -5.84
C ARG A 120 5.28 -11.27 -4.71
N SER A 121 6.07 -10.22 -4.47
CA SER A 121 5.83 -9.27 -3.40
C SER A 121 6.02 -7.84 -3.89
N ALA A 122 5.18 -6.96 -3.40
CA ALA A 122 5.25 -5.53 -3.65
C ALA A 122 4.89 -4.74 -2.39
N LYS A 123 5.40 -3.51 -2.31
CA LYS A 123 5.04 -2.55 -1.28
C LYS A 123 4.69 -1.22 -1.93
N PHE A 124 3.65 -0.60 -1.43
CA PHE A 124 3.22 0.74 -1.83
C PHE A 124 3.16 1.65 -0.60
N THR A 125 3.68 2.86 -0.74
CA THR A 125 3.71 3.86 0.33
C THR A 125 3.11 5.16 -0.18
N SER A 126 2.10 5.68 0.49
CA SER A 126 1.50 6.98 0.18
C SER A 126 2.42 8.14 0.56
N GLY A 127 2.13 9.33 0.05
CA GLY A 127 2.61 10.56 0.68
C GLY A 127 2.08 10.69 2.12
N LYS A 128 2.68 11.58 2.91
CA LYS A 128 2.16 11.99 4.21
C LYS A 128 1.01 12.97 3.98
N ASP A 129 -0.20 12.56 4.34
CA ASP A 129 -1.38 13.40 4.16
C ASP A 129 -1.51 14.39 5.33
N LYS A 130 -1.38 15.67 5.02
CA LYS A 130 -1.45 16.75 6.03
C LYS A 130 -2.87 16.98 6.56
N VAL A 131 -3.88 16.57 5.78
CA VAL A 131 -5.29 16.80 6.13
C VAL A 131 -5.72 15.85 7.24
N THR A 132 -5.39 14.57 7.10
CA THR A 132 -5.73 13.55 8.10
C THR A 132 -4.62 13.30 9.11
N GLY A 133 -3.38 13.68 8.81
CA GLY A 133 -2.21 13.36 9.62
C GLY A 133 -1.74 11.91 9.47
N PHE A 134 -2.13 11.22 8.37
CA PHE A 134 -1.78 9.82 8.17
C PHE A 134 -0.87 9.58 6.95
N GLN A 135 -0.17 8.47 6.99
CA GLN A 135 0.51 7.84 5.88
C GLN A 135 0.10 6.38 5.81
N ILE A 136 -0.08 5.83 4.61
CA ILE A 136 -0.48 4.44 4.43
C ILE A 136 0.63 3.66 3.74
N VAL A 137 0.91 2.47 4.28
CA VAL A 137 1.78 1.47 3.67
C VAL A 137 0.95 0.22 3.38
N ARG A 138 1.06 -0.32 2.16
CA ARG A 138 0.40 -1.55 1.73
C ARG A 138 1.42 -2.54 1.20
N GLU A 139 1.41 -3.73 1.78
CA GLU A 139 2.28 -4.82 1.39
C GLU A 139 1.44 -5.94 0.79
N PHE A 140 1.86 -6.39 -0.40
CA PHE A 140 1.18 -7.43 -1.16
C PHE A 140 2.10 -8.63 -1.30
N LYS A 141 1.56 -9.82 -1.07
CA LYS A 141 2.28 -11.08 -1.24
C LYS A 141 1.36 -12.13 -1.87
N LEU A 142 1.65 -12.50 -3.12
CA LEU A 142 1.00 -13.63 -3.77
C LEU A 142 1.72 -14.92 -3.39
N ALA A 143 0.97 -15.94 -3.01
CA ALA A 143 1.50 -17.26 -2.70
C ALA A 143 2.24 -17.87 -3.91
N ALA A 144 3.19 -18.76 -3.66
CA ALA A 144 3.94 -19.43 -4.72
C ALA A 144 3.05 -20.36 -5.57
N LYS A 145 2.01 -20.92 -4.96
CA LYS A 145 1.01 -21.80 -5.57
C LYS A 145 -0.38 -21.39 -5.09
N GLY A 146 -1.39 -21.72 -5.89
CA GLY A 146 -2.79 -21.39 -5.58
C GLY A 146 -3.10 -19.90 -5.74
N THR A 147 -4.20 -19.46 -5.14
CA THR A 147 -4.81 -18.15 -5.41
C THR A 147 -4.66 -17.15 -4.28
N HIS A 148 -3.99 -17.50 -3.19
CA HIS A 148 -3.95 -16.67 -1.99
C HIS A 148 -3.08 -15.42 -2.18
N LEU A 149 -3.70 -14.25 -2.15
CA LEU A 149 -3.07 -12.93 -2.06
C LEU A 149 -3.19 -12.40 -0.62
N ARG A 150 -2.08 -12.25 0.06
CA ARG A 150 -2.03 -11.58 1.37
C ARG A 150 -1.83 -10.07 1.16
N ILE A 151 -2.66 -9.30 1.84
CA ILE A 151 -2.57 -7.84 1.85
C ILE A 151 -2.43 -7.40 3.31
N ARG A 152 -1.39 -6.62 3.59
CA ARG A 152 -1.22 -5.95 4.88
C ARG A 152 -1.33 -4.45 4.64
N GLN A 153 -2.25 -3.80 5.33
CA GLN A 153 -2.34 -2.34 5.34
C GLN A 153 -1.90 -1.82 6.71
N THR A 154 -1.00 -0.85 6.71
CA THR A 154 -0.53 -0.15 7.90
C THR A 154 -0.91 1.32 7.76
N VAL A 155 -1.61 1.86 8.76
CA VAL A 155 -1.88 3.29 8.90
C VAL A 155 -0.89 3.85 9.91
N ILE A 156 -0.12 4.83 9.51
CA ILE A 156 0.90 5.47 10.33
C ILE A 156 0.38 6.88 10.67
N ASN A 157 0.25 7.18 11.96
CA ASN A 157 0.00 8.55 12.38
C ASN A 157 1.31 9.35 12.24
N VAL A 158 1.33 10.33 11.36
CA VAL A 158 2.48 11.21 11.09
C VAL A 158 2.26 12.62 11.63
N SER A 159 1.18 12.82 12.39
CA SER A 159 0.90 14.06 13.13
C SER A 159 1.31 13.91 14.60
N GLU A 160 1.36 15.04 15.30
CA GLU A 160 1.60 15.07 16.75
C GLU A 160 0.33 14.83 17.59
N LYS A 161 -0.83 14.68 16.93
CA LYS A 161 -2.13 14.53 17.59
C LYS A 161 -2.53 13.07 17.68
N THR A 162 -3.15 12.68 18.79
CA THR A 162 -3.86 11.40 18.89
C THR A 162 -5.07 11.41 17.96
N SER A 163 -5.21 10.37 17.17
CA SER A 163 -6.30 10.22 16.19
C SER A 163 -6.88 8.82 16.22
N GLN A 164 -8.19 8.72 15.97
CA GLN A 164 -8.88 7.45 15.82
C GLN A 164 -9.18 7.22 14.33
N VAL A 165 -8.97 6.01 13.88
CA VAL A 165 -9.17 5.62 12.49
C VAL A 165 -9.57 4.15 12.42
N CYS A 166 -10.39 3.78 11.43
CA CYS A 166 -10.67 2.40 11.08
C CYS A 166 -10.35 2.12 9.61
N TYR A 167 -10.25 0.86 9.26
CA TYR A 167 -10.14 0.46 7.86
C TYR A 167 -11.52 0.53 7.20
N TRP A 168 -11.55 1.08 5.97
CA TRP A 168 -12.73 1.18 5.14
C TRP A 168 -12.40 0.66 3.74
N CYS A 169 -12.37 -0.66 3.60
CA CYS A 169 -12.01 -1.29 2.33
C CYS A 169 -13.24 -1.60 1.50
N ARG A 170 -13.14 -1.36 0.19
CA ARG A 170 -14.18 -1.70 -0.78
C ARG A 170 -13.58 -2.51 -1.92
N THR A 171 -14.25 -3.59 -2.29
CA THR A 171 -13.87 -4.42 -3.44
C THR A 171 -15.09 -4.56 -4.34
N PHE A 172 -14.94 -4.12 -5.57
CA PHE A 172 -15.99 -4.24 -6.59
C PHE A 172 -15.73 -5.50 -7.41
N VAL A 173 -16.74 -6.34 -7.49
CA VAL A 173 -16.75 -7.56 -8.28
C VAL A 173 -17.85 -7.49 -9.34
N HIS A 174 -17.80 -8.38 -10.33
CA HIS A 174 -18.89 -8.48 -11.28
C HIS A 174 -20.20 -8.88 -10.57
N GLY A 175 -21.31 -8.28 -11.00
CA GLY A 175 -22.64 -8.62 -10.50
C GLY A 175 -23.09 -10.04 -10.88
N GLN A 176 -24.32 -10.39 -10.50
CA GLN A 176 -24.95 -11.69 -10.78
C GLN A 176 -24.33 -12.89 -10.01
N GLY A 177 -23.65 -12.63 -8.92
CA GLY A 177 -23.10 -13.61 -8.02
C GLY A 177 -23.69 -13.50 -6.61
N ILE A 178 -23.20 -14.33 -5.72
CA ILE A 178 -23.50 -14.27 -4.28
C ILE A 178 -22.25 -13.84 -3.52
N CYS A 179 -22.45 -13.11 -2.43
CA CYS A 179 -21.40 -12.79 -1.50
C CYS A 179 -21.56 -13.64 -0.23
N VAL A 180 -20.52 -14.39 0.11
CA VAL A 180 -20.50 -15.20 1.33
C VAL A 180 -19.58 -14.53 2.33
N VAL A 181 -20.15 -14.10 3.46
CA VAL A 181 -19.41 -13.50 4.57
C VAL A 181 -19.47 -14.43 5.77
N PRO A 182 -18.33 -15.01 6.21
CA PRO A 182 -18.28 -15.76 7.45
C PRO A 182 -18.65 -14.86 8.64
N VAL A 183 -19.52 -15.33 9.50
CA VAL A 183 -19.87 -14.60 10.73
C VAL A 183 -19.38 -15.37 11.95
N THR A 184 -19.07 -14.63 13.01
CA THR A 184 -18.65 -15.21 14.30
C THR A 184 -19.87 -15.61 15.13
N GLU A 185 -19.69 -16.46 16.14
CA GLU A 185 -20.74 -16.84 17.08
C GLU A 185 -21.35 -15.63 17.80
N HIS A 186 -20.55 -14.59 18.02
CA HIS A 186 -20.95 -13.34 18.69
C HIS A 186 -21.44 -12.26 17.73
N SER A 187 -21.99 -12.65 16.57
CA SER A 187 -22.59 -11.71 15.62
C SER A 187 -23.68 -10.87 16.29
N ARG A 188 -23.66 -9.55 16.08
CA ARG A 188 -24.71 -8.63 16.50
C ARG A 188 -26.06 -8.89 15.79
N MET A 189 -26.03 -9.66 14.71
CA MET A 189 -27.19 -10.04 13.92
C MET A 189 -27.77 -11.35 14.52
N PRO A 190 -28.93 -11.34 15.19
CA PRO A 190 -29.48 -12.53 15.81
C PRO A 190 -29.69 -13.71 14.83
N ARG A 191 -30.06 -13.40 13.59
CA ARG A 191 -30.23 -14.34 12.49
C ARG A 191 -28.93 -14.64 11.74
N LYS A 192 -27.81 -14.01 12.11
CA LYS A 192 -26.50 -14.08 11.44
C LYS A 192 -26.51 -13.66 9.96
N HIS A 193 -27.56 -12.98 9.51
CA HIS A 193 -27.67 -12.40 8.17
C HIS A 193 -28.64 -11.24 8.16
N VAL A 194 -28.54 -10.40 7.12
CA VAL A 194 -29.47 -9.34 6.76
C VAL A 194 -29.86 -9.56 5.30
N ILE A 195 -31.14 -9.44 4.99
CA ILE A 195 -31.64 -9.45 3.61
C ILE A 195 -31.93 -7.99 3.25
N TYR A 196 -31.42 -7.53 2.15
CA TYR A 196 -31.74 -6.24 1.52
C TYR A 196 -32.61 -6.54 0.30
N GLU A 197 -33.80 -5.95 0.26
CA GLU A 197 -34.73 -6.00 -0.85
C GLU A 197 -34.55 -4.76 -1.74
#